data_704420450adf00ec151aeb844a3f0b88
#
_entry.id   704420450adf00ec151aeb844a3f0b88
#
_cell.length_a   1.000
_cell.length_b   1.000
_cell.length_c   1.000
_cell.angle_alpha   90.00
_cell.angle_beta   90.00
_cell.angle_gamma   90.00
#
_symmetry.space_group_name_H-M   'P 1'
#
loop_
_entity.id
_entity.type
_entity.pdbx_description
1 polymer ?
#
loop_
_entity_poly.entity_id
_entity_poly.type
_entity_poly.pdbx_seq_one_letter_code
_entity_poly.pdbx_strand_id
1 'polypeptide(L)'
;TVSGTLENTIATTAEGGAVVSRDTRLIQGVKTFRTHGIERNPAEIAREGGWYYAMNQLGFNYRLSDVHAALGWSQLRRLTAFTLRRREIARRYLEALADLPSIELPAVRAGTEPAWHLFVIRVREASRRRAFFARLQALRLGVQVHYIPVYWHPYYASLGYRRGACPVAEDFASR
;
A
#
# COMPACT_ATOMS: atom_id res chain seq x y z
N THR A 1 0.11 -18.46 -6.61
CA THR A 1 0.79 -17.33 -5.97
C THR A 1 -0.16 -16.15 -5.99
N VAL A 2 -0.65 -15.74 -4.84
CA VAL A 2 -1.43 -14.51 -4.69
C VAL A 2 -0.45 -13.36 -4.80
N SER A 3 -0.50 -12.60 -5.85
CA SER A 3 0.24 -11.35 -5.93
C SER A 3 -0.65 -10.22 -5.44
N GLY A 4 -0.14 -9.51 -4.52
CA GLY A 4 -0.63 -8.43 -3.71
C GLY A 4 -1.79 -7.55 -4.18
N THR A 5 -2.37 -6.89 -3.23
CA THR A 5 -3.24 -5.73 -3.42
C THR A 5 -2.45 -4.60 -4.07
N LEU A 6 -2.97 -4.05 -5.16
CA LEU A 6 -2.51 -2.77 -5.68
C LEU A 6 -3.02 -1.68 -4.73
N GLU A 7 -2.21 -1.34 -3.74
CA GLU A 7 -2.50 -0.16 -2.94
C GLU A 7 -2.28 1.13 -3.74
N ASN A 8 -2.93 2.20 -3.33
CA ASN A 8 -2.95 3.54 -3.94
C ASN A 8 -1.59 4.27 -3.99
N THR A 9 -0.52 3.58 -4.28
CA THR A 9 0.82 4.12 -4.09
C THR A 9 1.38 4.84 -5.31
N ILE A 10 1.06 4.37 -6.52
CA ILE A 10 1.57 4.96 -7.76
C ILE A 10 0.43 5.27 -8.74
N ALA A 11 -0.61 4.44 -8.75
CA ALA A 11 -1.86 4.68 -9.44
C ALA A 11 -2.97 4.85 -8.40
N THR A 12 -3.68 5.97 -8.39
CA THR A 12 -4.71 6.25 -7.39
C THR A 12 -6.11 5.99 -7.92
N THR A 13 -6.96 5.46 -7.04
CA THR A 13 -8.41 5.42 -7.23
C THR A 13 -9.15 6.22 -6.15
N ALA A 14 -8.47 7.10 -5.43
CA ALA A 14 -8.79 7.66 -4.13
C ALA A 14 -8.75 6.58 -3.05
N GLU A 15 -9.67 5.63 -3.07
CA GLU A 15 -9.65 4.40 -2.28
C GLU A 15 -9.92 3.21 -3.19
N GLY A 16 -9.29 2.06 -2.93
CA GLY A 16 -9.52 0.85 -3.69
C GLY A 16 -8.35 -0.13 -3.63
N GLY A 17 -8.59 -1.31 -4.19
CA GLY A 17 -7.61 -2.36 -4.32
C GLY A 17 -7.98 -3.32 -5.44
N ALA A 18 -7.04 -4.18 -5.82
CA ALA A 18 -7.28 -5.22 -6.80
C ALA A 18 -6.64 -6.54 -6.38
N VAL A 19 -7.35 -7.63 -6.63
CA VAL A 19 -6.81 -8.98 -6.50
C VAL A 19 -6.59 -9.55 -7.88
N VAL A 20 -5.36 -9.95 -8.15
CA VAL A 20 -4.96 -10.53 -9.44
C VAL A 20 -4.42 -11.95 -9.21
N SER A 21 -4.95 -12.92 -9.96
CA SER A 21 -4.50 -14.31 -9.87
C SER A 21 -4.73 -15.04 -11.19
N ARG A 22 -3.94 -16.09 -11.42
CA ARG A 22 -4.22 -17.09 -12.48
C ARG A 22 -5.17 -18.19 -12.01
N ASP A 23 -5.42 -18.27 -10.71
CA ASP A 23 -6.39 -19.21 -10.14
C ASP A 23 -7.80 -18.64 -10.31
N THR A 24 -8.55 -19.26 -11.22
CA THR A 24 -9.93 -18.85 -11.54
C THR A 24 -10.88 -19.08 -10.37
N ARG A 25 -10.65 -20.10 -9.52
CA ARG A 25 -11.47 -20.38 -8.34
C ARG A 25 -11.32 -19.27 -7.31
N LEU A 26 -10.07 -18.85 -7.07
CA LEU A 26 -9.79 -17.71 -6.19
C LEU A 26 -10.49 -16.44 -6.70
N ILE A 27 -10.38 -16.13 -8.00
CA ILE A 27 -11.02 -14.94 -8.59
C ILE A 27 -12.54 -15.03 -8.47
N GLN A 28 -13.14 -16.19 -8.69
CA GLN A 28 -14.58 -16.35 -8.50
C GLN A 28 -14.99 -16.16 -7.03
N GLY A 29 -14.26 -16.74 -6.09
CA GLY A 29 -14.48 -16.55 -4.66
C GLY A 29 -14.41 -15.07 -4.25
N VAL A 30 -13.41 -14.33 -4.75
CA VAL A 30 -13.29 -12.88 -4.50
C VAL A 30 -14.47 -12.10 -5.09
N LYS A 31 -14.94 -12.46 -6.29
CA LYS A 31 -16.11 -11.82 -6.90
C LYS A 31 -17.38 -12.01 -6.07
N THR A 32 -17.60 -13.22 -5.59
CA THR A 32 -18.74 -13.55 -4.72
C THR A 32 -18.61 -12.84 -3.36
N PHE A 33 -17.44 -12.93 -2.74
CA PHE A 33 -17.17 -12.31 -1.43
C PHE A 33 -17.36 -10.79 -1.42
N ARG A 34 -16.86 -10.08 -2.44
CA ARG A 34 -17.01 -8.61 -2.56
C ARG A 34 -18.44 -8.14 -2.82
N THR A 35 -19.36 -9.07 -3.14
CA THR A 35 -20.75 -8.78 -3.51
C THR A 35 -21.70 -9.52 -2.56
N HIS A 36 -21.52 -9.35 -1.25
CA HIS A 36 -22.35 -9.92 -0.18
C HIS A 36 -22.43 -11.46 -0.14
N GLY A 37 -21.53 -12.18 -0.79
CA GLY A 37 -21.61 -13.64 -0.91
C GLY A 37 -22.73 -14.11 -1.84
N ILE A 38 -23.24 -13.19 -2.68
CA ILE A 38 -24.38 -13.46 -3.58
C ILE A 38 -23.91 -14.06 -4.89
N GLU A 39 -24.64 -15.07 -5.33
CA GLU A 39 -24.50 -15.68 -6.65
C GLU A 39 -25.85 -15.69 -7.39
N ARG A 40 -25.77 -15.65 -8.71
CA ARG A 40 -26.94 -15.75 -9.60
C ARG A 40 -26.73 -16.97 -10.50
N ASN A 41 -27.30 -18.08 -10.09
CA ASN A 41 -27.24 -19.34 -10.85
C ASN A 41 -28.31 -19.33 -11.95
N PRO A 42 -27.95 -19.50 -13.25
CA PRO A 42 -28.91 -19.49 -14.34
C PRO A 42 -30.03 -20.54 -14.20
N ALA A 43 -29.74 -21.73 -13.67
CA ALA A 43 -30.75 -22.78 -13.48
C ALA A 43 -31.76 -22.41 -12.39
N GLU A 44 -31.32 -21.76 -11.31
CA GLU A 44 -32.21 -21.28 -10.25
C GLU A 44 -33.03 -20.09 -10.74
N ILE A 45 -32.44 -19.16 -11.52
CA ILE A 45 -33.15 -18.04 -12.12
C ILE A 45 -34.24 -18.53 -13.08
N ALA A 46 -33.96 -19.58 -13.87
CA ALA A 46 -34.95 -20.16 -14.77
C ALA A 46 -36.13 -20.79 -14.02
N ARG A 47 -35.87 -21.37 -12.83
CA ARG A 47 -36.89 -21.97 -11.98
C ARG A 47 -37.71 -20.96 -11.18
N GLU A 48 -37.02 -19.99 -10.56
CA GLU A 48 -37.62 -19.07 -9.58
C GLU A 48 -38.03 -17.72 -10.18
N GLY A 49 -37.39 -17.32 -11.31
CA GLY A 49 -37.62 -16.04 -11.99
C GLY A 49 -36.39 -15.14 -11.99
N GLY A 50 -36.41 -14.13 -12.88
CA GLY A 50 -35.27 -13.23 -13.13
C GLY A 50 -34.81 -12.36 -11.94
N TRP A 51 -35.63 -12.26 -10.91
CA TRP A 51 -35.28 -11.57 -9.65
C TRP A 51 -34.45 -12.40 -8.68
N TYR A 52 -34.40 -13.73 -8.86
CA TYR A 52 -33.79 -14.66 -7.90
C TYR A 52 -32.27 -14.48 -7.80
N TYR A 53 -31.78 -14.55 -6.60
CA TYR A 53 -30.37 -14.67 -6.23
C TYR A 53 -30.24 -15.42 -4.91
N ALA A 54 -29.10 -16.06 -4.67
CA ALA A 54 -28.83 -16.75 -3.43
C ALA A 54 -27.55 -16.20 -2.76
N MET A 55 -27.60 -16.05 -1.44
CA MET A 55 -26.41 -15.78 -0.63
C MET A 55 -25.85 -17.11 -0.17
N ASN A 56 -24.79 -17.58 -0.82
CA ASN A 56 -24.20 -18.91 -0.56
C ASN A 56 -23.07 -18.88 0.47
N GLN A 57 -22.55 -17.69 0.80
CA GLN A 57 -21.51 -17.49 1.81
C GLN A 57 -21.58 -16.09 2.41
N LEU A 58 -20.95 -15.89 3.56
CA LEU A 58 -20.77 -14.54 4.09
C LEU A 58 -19.88 -13.73 3.15
N GLY A 59 -20.30 -12.50 2.85
CA GLY A 59 -19.54 -11.56 2.04
C GLY A 59 -19.83 -10.13 2.45
N PHE A 60 -19.14 -9.18 1.80
CA PHE A 60 -19.21 -7.76 2.10
C PHE A 60 -19.54 -6.94 0.87
N ASN A 61 -19.85 -5.67 1.08
CA ASN A 61 -19.95 -4.70 -0.01
C ASN A 61 -18.58 -4.09 -0.29
N TYR A 62 -17.74 -4.82 -1.00
CA TYR A 62 -16.40 -4.38 -1.41
C TYR A 62 -16.34 -4.10 -2.92
N ARG A 63 -17.43 -3.62 -3.47
CA ARG A 63 -17.50 -3.21 -4.88
C ARG A 63 -16.80 -1.86 -5.06
N LEU A 64 -15.84 -1.81 -5.98
CA LEU A 64 -15.31 -0.54 -6.47
C LEU A 64 -16.39 0.16 -7.31
N SER A 65 -16.64 1.44 -7.07
CA SER A 65 -17.57 2.21 -7.89
C SER A 65 -17.01 2.45 -9.30
N ASP A 66 -17.87 2.65 -10.27
CA ASP A 66 -17.46 2.89 -11.67
C ASP A 66 -16.60 4.15 -11.81
N VAL A 67 -16.85 5.18 -10.98
CA VAL A 67 -16.02 6.39 -10.94
C VAL A 67 -14.60 6.08 -10.52
N HIS A 68 -14.43 5.32 -9.43
CA HIS A 68 -13.10 4.91 -8.96
C HIS A 68 -12.44 3.94 -9.95
N ALA A 69 -13.21 3.06 -10.57
CA ALA A 69 -12.69 2.13 -11.59
C ALA A 69 -12.20 2.89 -12.84
N ALA A 70 -12.94 3.89 -13.31
CA ALA A 70 -12.55 4.73 -14.43
C ALA A 70 -11.29 5.55 -14.12
N LEU A 71 -11.19 6.10 -12.90
CA LEU A 71 -9.98 6.78 -12.44
C LEU A 71 -8.79 5.82 -12.43
N GLY A 72 -8.96 4.61 -11.84
CA GLY A 72 -7.93 3.58 -11.82
C GLY A 72 -7.45 3.18 -13.21
N TRP A 73 -8.38 2.97 -14.13
CA TRP A 73 -8.07 2.69 -15.53
C TRP A 73 -7.24 3.81 -16.18
N SER A 74 -7.64 5.07 -16.00
CA SER A 74 -6.90 6.24 -16.48
C SER A 74 -5.49 6.31 -15.91
N GLN A 75 -5.34 6.05 -14.61
CA GLN A 75 -4.03 6.06 -13.93
C GLN A 75 -3.12 4.92 -14.40
N LEU A 76 -3.66 3.70 -14.56
CA LEU A 76 -2.89 2.54 -15.02
C LEU A 76 -2.30 2.75 -16.42
N ARG A 77 -3.00 3.43 -17.31
CA ARG A 77 -2.46 3.79 -18.64
C ARG A 77 -1.22 4.68 -18.57
N ARG A 78 -1.05 5.42 -17.48
CA ARG A 78 0.09 6.33 -17.24
C ARG A 78 1.15 5.74 -16.32
N LEU A 79 0.96 4.52 -15.81
CA LEU A 79 1.80 3.90 -14.78
C LEU A 79 3.30 3.88 -15.16
N THR A 80 3.61 3.53 -16.40
CA THR A 80 5.00 3.52 -16.89
C THR A 80 5.65 4.90 -16.79
N ALA A 81 4.96 5.94 -17.25
CA ALA A 81 5.46 7.32 -17.17
C ALA A 81 5.66 7.77 -15.72
N PHE A 82 4.72 7.44 -14.82
CA PHE A 82 4.85 7.75 -13.40
C PHE A 82 6.05 7.03 -12.77
N THR A 83 6.23 5.77 -13.07
CA THR A 83 7.34 4.97 -12.53
C THR A 83 8.69 5.49 -13.01
N LEU A 84 8.84 5.80 -14.30
CA LEU A 84 10.06 6.36 -14.86
C LEU A 84 10.40 7.71 -14.21
N ARG A 85 9.41 8.60 -14.04
CA ARG A 85 9.63 9.89 -13.40
C ARG A 85 10.03 9.76 -11.93
N ARG A 86 9.42 8.85 -11.18
CA ARG A 86 9.78 8.58 -9.79
C ARG A 86 11.21 8.03 -9.67
N ARG A 87 11.63 7.14 -10.56
CA ARG A 87 13.00 6.63 -10.62
C ARG A 87 14.02 7.73 -10.92
N GLU A 88 13.71 8.62 -11.84
CA GLU A 88 14.55 9.80 -12.11
C GLU A 88 14.72 10.69 -10.88
N ILE A 89 13.63 11.00 -10.17
CA ILE A 89 13.66 11.79 -8.93
C ILE A 89 14.48 11.09 -7.85
N ALA A 90 14.26 9.78 -7.66
CA ALA A 90 14.99 9.00 -6.67
C ALA A 90 16.50 8.97 -6.97
N ARG A 91 16.87 8.81 -8.24
CA ARG A 91 18.29 8.89 -8.66
C ARG A 91 18.90 10.24 -8.30
N ARG A 92 18.22 11.35 -8.57
CA ARG A 92 18.69 12.70 -8.19
C ARG A 92 18.89 12.84 -6.68
N TYR A 93 17.97 12.29 -5.86
CA TYR A 93 18.13 12.28 -4.41
C TYR A 93 19.32 11.41 -3.98
N LEU A 94 19.48 10.22 -4.54
CA LEU A 94 20.61 9.34 -4.24
C LEU A 94 21.95 10.02 -4.54
N GLU A 95 22.06 10.70 -5.68
CA GLU A 95 23.26 11.44 -6.08
C GLU A 95 23.50 12.67 -5.19
N ALA A 96 22.50 13.51 -4.99
CA ALA A 96 22.64 14.77 -4.26
C ALA A 96 22.86 14.58 -2.76
N LEU A 97 22.43 13.47 -2.19
CA LEU A 97 22.52 13.20 -0.75
C LEU A 97 23.62 12.16 -0.39
N ALA A 98 24.36 11.63 -1.38
CA ALA A 98 25.33 10.55 -1.20
C ALA A 98 26.39 10.87 -0.14
N ASP A 99 26.89 12.11 -0.13
CA ASP A 99 28.00 12.53 0.72
C ASP A 99 27.56 13.11 2.07
N LEU A 100 26.27 13.01 2.43
CA LEU A 100 25.77 13.52 3.70
C LEU A 100 25.97 12.49 4.84
N PRO A 101 26.96 12.70 5.75
CA PRO A 101 27.30 11.70 6.76
C PRO A 101 26.22 11.55 7.86
N SER A 102 25.30 12.52 7.96
CA SER A 102 24.26 12.54 8.99
C SER A 102 23.04 11.68 8.68
N ILE A 103 22.91 11.21 7.45
CA ILE A 103 21.77 10.41 7.00
C ILE A 103 22.23 9.07 6.38
N GLU A 104 21.29 8.17 6.28
CA GLU A 104 21.42 6.88 5.61
C GLU A 104 20.35 6.80 4.51
N LEU A 105 20.78 6.54 3.30
CA LEU A 105 19.93 6.46 2.13
C LEU A 105 19.33 5.05 1.97
N PRO A 106 18.18 4.93 1.29
CA PRO A 106 17.58 3.63 1.04
C PRO A 106 18.46 2.78 0.13
N ALA A 107 18.71 1.53 0.55
CA ALA A 107 19.40 0.56 -0.28
C ALA A 107 18.47 -0.08 -1.30
N VAL A 108 18.94 -0.23 -2.52
CA VAL A 108 18.24 -0.95 -3.59
C VAL A 108 18.97 -2.26 -3.84
N ARG A 109 18.24 -3.38 -3.74
CA ARG A 109 18.83 -4.69 -4.03
C ARG A 109 19.20 -4.78 -5.52
N ALA A 110 20.38 -5.32 -5.80
CA ALA A 110 20.83 -5.55 -7.17
C ALA A 110 19.80 -6.38 -7.97
N GLY A 111 19.57 -6.01 -9.22
CA GLY A 111 18.60 -6.66 -10.09
C GLY A 111 17.13 -6.30 -9.81
N THR A 112 16.86 -5.33 -8.94
CA THR A 112 15.49 -4.83 -8.70
C THR A 112 15.31 -3.41 -9.22
N GLU A 113 14.11 -3.11 -9.68
CA GLU A 113 13.70 -1.78 -10.15
C GLU A 113 12.53 -1.26 -9.33
N PRO A 114 12.76 -0.56 -8.22
CA PRO A 114 11.68 -0.07 -7.36
C PRO A 114 10.84 1.00 -8.07
N ALA A 115 9.58 1.04 -7.74
CA ALA A 115 8.64 2.04 -8.24
C ALA A 115 8.65 3.35 -7.41
N TRP A 116 9.37 3.39 -6.31
CA TRP A 116 9.58 4.55 -5.45
C TRP A 116 8.28 5.24 -5.00
N HIS A 117 7.45 4.52 -4.27
CA HIS A 117 6.31 5.14 -3.60
C HIS A 117 6.76 6.22 -2.62
N LEU A 118 7.72 5.88 -1.77
CA LEU A 118 8.37 6.75 -0.79
C LEU A 118 9.88 6.74 -1.03
N PHE A 119 10.53 7.87 -0.72
CA PHE A 119 11.97 7.96 -0.61
C PHE A 119 12.32 8.17 0.86
N VAL A 120 12.58 7.07 1.58
CA VAL A 120 12.80 7.07 3.01
C VAL A 120 14.28 7.24 3.30
N ILE A 121 14.62 8.27 4.10
CA ILE A 121 15.96 8.45 4.67
C ILE A 121 15.93 8.18 6.16
N ARG A 122 17.05 7.75 6.73
CA ARG A 122 17.21 7.55 8.16
C ARG A 122 18.24 8.54 8.70
N VAL A 123 17.96 9.18 9.81
CA VAL A 123 18.92 10.04 10.50
C VAL A 123 19.83 9.13 11.35
N ARG A 124 21.16 9.20 11.16
CA ARG A 124 22.07 8.27 11.88
C ARG A 124 21.99 8.41 13.38
N GLU A 125 21.85 9.62 13.90
CA GLU A 125 21.66 9.88 15.33
C GLU A 125 20.16 10.06 15.64
N ALA A 126 19.54 9.07 16.28
CA ALA A 126 18.12 9.08 16.63
C ALA A 126 17.71 10.34 17.41
N SER A 127 18.57 10.86 18.29
CA SER A 127 18.36 12.08 19.07
C SER A 127 18.14 13.32 18.21
N ARG A 128 18.70 13.38 17.02
CA ARG A 128 18.59 14.51 16.08
C ARG A 128 17.34 14.45 15.20
N ARG A 129 16.68 13.29 15.08
CA ARG A 129 15.54 13.13 14.15
C ARG A 129 14.46 14.18 14.36
N ARG A 130 14.07 14.46 15.61
CA ARG A 130 13.02 15.44 15.92
C ARG A 130 13.36 16.84 15.42
N ALA A 131 14.57 17.31 15.68
CA ALA A 131 15.04 18.62 15.25
C ALA A 131 15.17 18.69 13.71
N PHE A 132 15.67 17.61 13.10
CA PHE A 132 15.79 17.50 11.66
C PHE A 132 14.43 17.56 10.97
N PHE A 133 13.45 16.77 11.46
CA PHE A 133 12.08 16.80 10.97
C PHE A 133 11.45 18.18 11.06
N ALA A 134 11.56 18.85 12.22
CA ALA A 134 11.05 20.20 12.41
C ALA A 134 11.71 21.22 11.46
N ARG A 135 13.01 21.07 11.19
CA ARG A 135 13.72 21.94 10.25
C ARG A 135 13.22 21.75 8.81
N LEU A 136 13.00 20.52 8.38
CA LEU A 136 12.46 20.23 7.05
C LEU A 136 11.05 20.79 6.89
N GLN A 137 10.19 20.66 7.90
CA GLN A 137 8.86 21.27 7.89
C GLN A 137 8.90 22.80 7.82
N ALA A 138 9.81 23.45 8.58
CA ALA A 138 10.01 24.90 8.52
C ALA A 138 10.45 25.38 7.13
N LEU A 139 11.15 24.51 6.37
CA LEU A 139 11.49 24.74 4.97
C LEU A 139 10.34 24.40 4.00
N ARG A 140 9.15 24.11 4.51
CA ARG A 140 7.96 23.72 3.74
C ARG A 140 8.14 22.44 2.91
N LEU A 141 9.01 21.54 3.34
CA LEU A 141 9.12 20.21 2.76
C LEU A 141 8.05 19.29 3.37
N GLY A 142 7.27 18.63 2.53
CA GLY A 142 6.23 17.68 2.94
C GLY A 142 6.83 16.35 3.42
N VAL A 143 7.37 16.35 4.63
CA VAL A 143 7.97 15.15 5.23
C VAL A 143 7.04 14.50 6.25
N GLN A 144 7.13 13.16 6.35
CA GLN A 144 6.40 12.35 7.31
C GLN A 144 7.32 11.30 7.93
N VAL A 145 6.98 10.85 9.12
CA VAL A 145 7.66 9.70 9.76
C VAL A 145 6.89 8.42 9.45
N HIS A 146 7.49 7.49 8.74
CA HIS A 146 6.91 6.21 8.30
C HIS A 146 7.61 5.02 8.97
N TYR A 147 7.03 4.38 9.95
CA TYR A 147 5.87 4.71 10.82
C TYR A 147 6.22 4.35 12.26
N ILE A 148 5.41 4.72 13.22
CA ILE A 148 5.47 4.12 14.55
C ILE A 148 5.17 2.63 14.39
N PRO A 149 5.98 1.71 14.96
CA PRO A 149 5.70 0.27 14.91
C PRO A 149 4.27 -0.03 15.38
N VAL A 150 3.52 -0.77 14.58
CA VAL A 150 2.08 -1.00 14.80
C VAL A 150 1.78 -1.50 16.21
N TYR A 151 2.60 -2.42 16.71
CA TYR A 151 2.42 -3.00 18.04
C TYR A 151 2.76 -2.04 19.21
N TRP A 152 3.26 -0.81 18.94
CA TRP A 152 3.44 0.24 19.95
C TRP A 152 2.17 1.03 20.20
N HIS A 153 1.17 0.95 19.32
CA HIS A 153 -0.10 1.64 19.53
C HIS A 153 -0.85 1.06 20.75
N PRO A 154 -1.58 1.89 21.51
CA PRO A 154 -2.27 1.47 22.72
C PRO A 154 -3.17 0.24 22.54
N TYR A 155 -3.86 0.14 21.40
CA TYR A 155 -4.69 -1.01 21.08
C TYR A 155 -3.89 -2.32 21.10
N TYR A 156 -2.77 -2.39 20.43
CA TYR A 156 -1.95 -3.60 20.39
C TYR A 156 -1.23 -3.84 21.72
N ALA A 157 -0.85 -2.78 22.42
CA ALA A 157 -0.29 -2.90 23.77
C ALA A 157 -1.30 -3.52 24.75
N SER A 158 -2.60 -3.22 24.61
CA SER A 158 -3.67 -3.86 25.42
C SER A 158 -3.84 -5.35 25.13
N LEU A 159 -3.46 -5.80 23.92
CA LEU A 159 -3.45 -7.22 23.54
C LEU A 159 -2.18 -7.97 24.01
N GLY A 160 -1.30 -7.31 24.75
CA GLY A 160 -0.10 -7.95 25.31
C GLY A 160 1.18 -7.74 24.51
N TYR A 161 1.14 -7.06 23.37
CA TYR A 161 2.36 -6.75 22.61
C TYR A 161 3.25 -5.76 23.37
N ARG A 162 4.57 -5.90 23.27
CA ARG A 162 5.55 -5.11 24.02
C ARG A 162 6.65 -4.58 23.10
N ARG A 163 7.26 -3.48 23.50
CA ARG A 163 8.50 -3.00 22.89
C ARG A 163 9.60 -4.06 23.07
N GLY A 164 10.50 -4.14 22.09
CA GLY A 164 11.55 -5.18 22.02
C GLY A 164 11.14 -6.41 21.19
N ALA A 165 9.86 -6.53 20.77
CA ALA A 165 9.40 -7.67 19.99
C ALA A 165 10.03 -7.72 18.58
N CYS A 166 10.32 -6.57 17.97
CA CYS A 166 10.92 -6.47 16.64
C CYS A 166 12.05 -5.43 16.64
N PRO A 167 13.24 -5.75 17.17
CA PRO A 167 14.30 -4.76 17.41
C PRO A 167 14.79 -4.06 16.14
N VAL A 168 14.83 -4.75 15.00
CA VAL A 168 15.20 -4.14 13.71
C VAL A 168 14.18 -3.08 13.26
N ALA A 169 12.88 -3.37 13.39
CA ALA A 169 11.82 -2.43 13.06
C ALA A 169 11.83 -1.22 14.03
N GLU A 170 12.12 -1.46 15.29
CA GLU A 170 12.23 -0.41 16.31
C GLU A 170 13.43 0.51 16.06
N ASP A 171 14.58 -0.05 15.73
CA ASP A 171 15.75 0.73 15.34
C ASP A 171 15.45 1.56 14.08
N PHE A 172 14.86 0.95 13.08
CA PHE A 172 14.43 1.65 11.87
C PHE A 172 13.47 2.81 12.18
N ALA A 173 12.46 2.57 13.01
CA ALA A 173 11.48 3.58 13.39
C ALA A 173 12.05 4.68 14.30
N SER A 174 13.16 4.44 14.96
CA SER A 174 13.79 5.43 15.85
C SER A 174 14.57 6.50 15.09
N ARG A 175 14.99 6.18 13.91
CA ARG A 175 15.89 7.00 13.07
C ARG A 175 15.22 7.44 11.77
#